data_1da737afbbb0c45ae18a163157ab85db
#
_entry.id   1da737afbbb0c45ae18a163157ab85db
#
_cell.length_a   1.000
_cell.length_b   1.000
_cell.length_c   1.000
_cell.angle_alpha   90.00
_cell.angle_beta   90.00
_cell.angle_gamma   90.00
#
_symmetry.space_group_name_H-M   'P 1'
#
loop_
_entity.id
_entity.type
_entity.pdbx_description
1 polymer ?
#
loop_
_entity_poly.entity_id
_entity_poly.type
_entity_poly.pdbx_seq_one_letter_code
_entity_poly.pdbx_strand_id
1 'polypeptide(L)'
;MIKKIITNFKRVPKIQFIKKAEEGSKKTDFFKKIDFNAIFEKQKNSFLQFINKNDDSDVNLATIIENVIKEKFQLRGGYGDLIANEEKYEEFVRTLGYEYYATYSDLSKLYQDTSFQLDEKKLEFCTTMYIITLEDKKNKNKVLGIRDVVNLDFEVLSKFYFTKIVVLGEGVLSSVFGEDREIIFGSSNDTDNDNEINKYFDKMMGQAILLGASDLHIQKTSRYATLWFRIDGIKVDMGTMPISIAKTLKRRLVTMADQEDSDYESINGVINYEYGKKNIKFRLGLINSKLNFSLVMRMIGGRGVVAHNLRGLNYPQETVDILSNLTKYANGMILITGQVGSGKTHLMYALLQQLAKQQQYVITIEDPVEYVDESFFQIDLSEFASASDEFKYGYPEAVVDILRQDSNIILIGETREPQTASQLVNASNLGQLVFSTMHTNSAPATVSRMTSSLGINEGDIIDNLRGIVSQRLVRKLCKYCKVEDEEGGFKKVGCEECNHTGFKDRVPIAEVVRFKIGHGGDFENPAEYMTVEKACMAQYHEGLITKQDAIAIIRGEELWYD
;
A
#
# COMPACT_ATOMS: atom_id res chain seq x y z
N MET A 1 34.78 16.79 5.25
CA MET A 1 33.94 15.66 4.84
C MET A 1 33.59 14.77 6.01
N ILE A 2 34.51 14.13 6.69
CA ILE A 2 34.32 13.31 7.91
C ILE A 2 33.47 14.06 8.96
N LYS A 3 33.68 15.38 9.18
CA LYS A 3 32.81 16.19 10.05
C LYS A 3 31.35 16.29 9.58
N LYS A 4 31.09 16.26 8.27
CA LYS A 4 29.72 16.30 7.70
C LYS A 4 29.03 14.95 7.82
N ILE A 5 29.78 13.86 7.66
CA ILE A 5 29.29 12.49 7.88
C ILE A 5 29.01 12.30 9.39
N ILE A 6 29.92 12.75 10.26
CA ILE A 6 29.71 12.73 11.72
C ILE A 6 28.53 13.61 12.12
N THR A 7 28.30 14.75 11.44
CA THR A 7 27.17 15.64 11.71
C THR A 7 25.85 15.03 11.21
N ASN A 8 25.86 14.27 10.12
CA ASN A 8 24.69 13.53 9.65
C ASN A 8 24.41 12.31 10.53
N PHE A 9 25.42 11.63 11.05
CA PHE A 9 25.26 10.62 12.11
C PHE A 9 24.75 11.23 13.44
N LYS A 10 25.07 12.48 13.75
CA LYS A 10 24.49 13.21 14.89
C LYS A 10 23.03 13.65 14.67
N ARG A 11 22.56 13.67 13.43
CA ARG A 11 21.16 13.98 13.04
C ARG A 11 20.25 12.74 12.96
N VAL A 12 20.78 11.54 13.12
CA VAL A 12 19.98 10.34 13.37
C VAL A 12 19.19 10.54 14.69
N PRO A 13 17.96 10.05 14.86
CA PRO A 13 16.94 10.44 15.87
C PRO A 13 17.32 10.36 17.36
N LYS A 14 18.58 10.25 17.69
CA LYS A 14 19.15 10.20 19.04
C LYS A 14 18.67 11.35 19.94
N ILE A 15 18.55 12.58 19.39
CA ILE A 15 18.14 13.76 20.16
C ILE A 15 16.63 13.75 20.47
N GLN A 16 15.82 13.21 19.56
CA GLN A 16 14.39 13.05 19.81
C GLN A 16 14.11 11.91 20.80
N PHE A 17 14.91 10.85 20.78
CA PHE A 17 14.76 9.69 21.68
C PHE A 17 15.08 10.08 23.13
N ILE A 18 16.18 10.82 23.34
CA ILE A 18 16.57 11.28 24.69
C ILE A 18 15.57 12.33 25.20
N LYS A 19 15.12 13.27 24.37
CA LYS A 19 14.10 14.25 24.78
C LYS A 19 12.74 13.61 25.09
N LYS A 20 12.28 12.65 24.31
CA LYS A 20 11.03 11.91 24.60
C LYS A 20 11.14 11.00 25.82
N ALA A 21 12.33 10.47 26.12
CA ALA A 21 12.57 9.67 27.32
C ALA A 21 12.60 10.52 28.61
N GLU A 22 12.94 11.81 28.48
CA GLU A 22 12.98 12.74 29.62
C GLU A 22 11.61 13.29 30.03
N GLU A 23 10.61 13.24 29.13
CA GLU A 23 9.28 13.86 29.34
C GLU A 23 8.19 12.93 29.87
N GLY A 24 8.41 11.62 30.07
CA GLY A 24 7.32 10.73 30.47
C GLY A 24 7.68 9.50 31.28
N SER A 25 7.31 9.50 32.56
CA SER A 25 7.03 8.38 33.48
C SER A 25 8.11 7.28 33.71
N LYS A 26 8.03 6.59 34.84
CA LYS A 26 8.83 5.50 35.44
C LYS A 26 9.68 4.56 34.55
N LYS A 27 9.63 4.67 33.20
CA LYS A 27 10.48 3.97 32.24
C LYS A 27 11.84 4.67 32.03
N THR A 28 12.00 5.88 32.49
CA THR A 28 13.20 6.72 32.32
C THR A 28 14.45 6.19 33.02
N ASP A 29 14.31 5.47 34.12
CA ASP A 29 15.46 4.96 34.87
C ASP A 29 16.17 3.78 34.20
N PHE A 30 15.47 3.04 33.32
CA PHE A 30 16.06 1.94 32.58
C PHE A 30 16.93 2.46 31.42
N PHE A 31 16.48 3.49 30.70
CA PHE A 31 17.25 4.09 29.61
C PHE A 31 18.51 4.82 30.08
N LYS A 32 18.53 5.33 31.32
CA LYS A 32 19.72 5.93 31.94
C LYS A 32 20.84 4.91 32.22
N LYS A 33 20.51 3.62 32.29
CA LYS A 33 21.50 2.54 32.55
C LYS A 33 22.12 1.96 31.29
N ILE A 34 21.55 2.22 30.10
CA ILE A 34 22.10 1.77 28.82
C ILE A 34 22.99 2.87 28.26
N ASP A 35 24.29 2.66 28.27
CA ASP A 35 25.22 3.57 27.61
C ASP A 35 25.20 3.34 26.09
N PHE A 36 24.13 3.84 25.46
CA PHE A 36 24.01 3.86 24.01
C PHE A 36 25.18 4.60 23.35
N ASN A 37 25.82 5.54 24.07
CA ASN A 37 26.98 6.25 23.57
C ASN A 37 28.20 5.33 23.49
N ALA A 38 28.46 4.50 24.49
CA ALA A 38 29.55 3.56 24.46
C ALA A 38 29.41 2.51 23.36
N ILE A 39 28.18 1.97 23.17
CA ILE A 39 27.88 1.02 22.09
C ILE A 39 28.08 1.70 20.72
N PHE A 40 27.50 2.89 20.54
CA PHE A 40 27.59 3.66 19.30
C PHE A 40 29.01 4.14 19.00
N GLU A 41 29.74 4.68 19.97
CA GLU A 41 31.14 5.17 19.77
C GLU A 41 32.11 4.02 19.49
N LYS A 42 31.92 2.84 20.08
CA LYS A 42 32.70 1.65 19.77
C LYS A 42 32.50 1.19 18.33
N GLN A 43 31.26 1.15 17.88
CA GLN A 43 30.89 0.79 16.50
C GLN A 43 31.34 1.86 15.50
N LYS A 44 31.18 3.14 15.84
CA LYS A 44 31.61 4.28 15.04
C LYS A 44 33.13 4.30 14.86
N ASN A 45 33.90 4.02 15.90
CA ASN A 45 35.37 4.04 15.82
C ASN A 45 35.90 2.88 14.98
N SER A 46 35.33 1.69 15.09
CA SER A 46 35.65 0.55 14.23
C SER A 46 35.32 0.83 12.76
N PHE A 47 34.16 1.44 12.51
CA PHE A 47 33.69 1.81 11.17
C PHE A 47 34.51 2.99 10.58
N LEU A 48 34.88 3.99 11.39
CA LEU A 48 35.73 5.10 10.95
C LEU A 48 37.18 4.67 10.67
N GLN A 49 37.74 3.70 11.41
CA GLN A 49 39.04 3.11 11.08
C GLN A 49 39.01 2.35 9.75
N PHE A 50 37.87 1.76 9.42
CA PHE A 50 37.65 1.05 8.18
C PHE A 50 37.48 2.00 6.98
N ILE A 51 36.77 3.16 7.16
CA ILE A 51 36.55 4.17 6.10
C ILE A 51 37.80 5.03 5.88
N ASN A 52 38.56 5.39 6.92
CA ASN A 52 39.72 6.27 6.81
C ASN A 52 40.89 5.71 5.96
N LYS A 53 40.77 4.46 5.49
CA LYS A 53 41.68 3.88 4.50
C LYS A 53 41.34 4.19 3.05
N ASN A 54 40.13 4.72 2.77
CA ASN A 54 39.66 4.97 1.40
C ASN A 54 39.01 6.36 1.33
N ASP A 55 39.80 7.36 0.94
CA ASP A 55 39.36 8.75 0.77
C ASP A 55 38.84 8.95 -0.65
N ASP A 56 37.57 9.40 -0.85
CA ASP A 56 37.18 10.49 -1.75
C ASP A 56 35.66 10.74 -1.77
N SER A 57 35.34 12.05 -1.66
CA SER A 57 34.23 12.90 -2.10
C SER A 57 32.81 12.36 -2.38
N ASP A 58 31.83 13.02 -1.76
CA ASP A 58 30.38 13.11 -2.10
C ASP A 58 29.55 11.82 -2.34
N VAL A 59 29.91 10.71 -1.73
CA VAL A 59 29.26 9.42 -1.93
C VAL A 59 28.35 9.07 -0.73
N ASN A 60 27.15 8.58 -1.01
CA ASN A 60 26.21 8.06 -0.03
C ASN A 60 26.82 6.86 0.72
N LEU A 61 26.50 6.69 2.01
CA LEU A 61 27.00 5.60 2.88
C LEU A 61 26.80 4.21 2.24
N ALA A 62 25.65 3.97 1.62
CA ALA A 62 25.36 2.72 0.91
C ALA A 62 26.36 2.46 -0.24
N THR A 63 26.73 3.49 -0.98
CA THR A 63 27.73 3.40 -2.07
C THR A 63 29.13 3.14 -1.53
N ILE A 64 29.48 3.72 -0.38
CA ILE A 64 30.76 3.46 0.29
C ILE A 64 30.83 1.99 0.73
N ILE A 65 29.78 1.49 1.38
CA ILE A 65 29.69 0.09 1.80
C ILE A 65 29.78 -0.85 0.59
N GLU A 66 29.05 -0.55 -0.50
CA GLU A 66 29.13 -1.35 -1.73
C GLU A 66 30.52 -1.37 -2.36
N ASN A 67 31.21 -0.23 -2.41
CA ASN A 67 32.57 -0.15 -2.97
C ASN A 67 33.56 -0.96 -2.12
N VAL A 68 33.47 -0.83 -0.80
CA VAL A 68 34.30 -1.61 0.13
C VAL A 68 34.06 -3.11 -0.03
N ILE A 69 32.79 -3.55 -0.18
CA ILE A 69 32.46 -4.95 -0.41
C ILE A 69 33.08 -5.44 -1.71
N LYS A 70 33.00 -4.67 -2.79
CA LYS A 70 33.58 -5.02 -4.09
C LYS A 70 35.09 -5.13 -4.06
N GLU A 71 35.75 -4.16 -3.42
CA GLU A 71 37.22 -4.08 -3.39
C GLU A 71 37.84 -5.06 -2.37
N LYS A 72 37.36 -5.04 -1.12
CA LYS A 72 37.95 -5.85 -0.05
C LYS A 72 37.54 -7.32 -0.14
N PHE A 73 36.27 -7.60 -0.45
CA PHE A 73 35.76 -8.96 -0.48
C PHE A 73 35.68 -9.56 -1.89
N GLN A 74 36.03 -8.79 -2.94
CA GLN A 74 36.08 -9.22 -4.34
C GLN A 74 34.73 -9.78 -4.83
N LEU A 75 33.62 -9.17 -4.39
CA LEU A 75 32.26 -9.58 -4.73
C LEU A 75 31.60 -8.59 -5.70
N ARG A 76 31.26 -9.06 -6.90
CA ARG A 76 30.71 -8.21 -7.98
C ARG A 76 29.26 -7.79 -7.74
N GLY A 77 28.45 -8.61 -7.08
CA GLY A 77 27.03 -8.35 -6.77
C GLY A 77 26.80 -7.52 -5.49
N GLY A 78 27.86 -7.01 -4.85
CA GLY A 78 27.73 -6.11 -3.71
C GLY A 78 27.27 -6.82 -2.43
N TYR A 79 26.40 -6.15 -1.65
CA TYR A 79 25.96 -6.64 -0.35
C TYR A 79 25.16 -7.96 -0.41
N GLY A 80 24.39 -8.17 -1.48
CA GLY A 80 23.67 -9.42 -1.68
C GLY A 80 24.60 -10.64 -1.80
N ASP A 81 25.66 -10.53 -2.60
CA ASP A 81 26.66 -11.58 -2.72
C ASP A 81 27.43 -11.81 -1.42
N LEU A 82 27.60 -10.75 -0.62
CA LEU A 82 28.26 -10.83 0.67
C LEU A 82 27.45 -11.63 1.69
N ILE A 83 26.15 -11.34 1.83
CA ILE A 83 25.24 -12.08 2.73
C ILE A 83 25.14 -13.55 2.30
N ALA A 84 25.17 -13.82 1.00
CA ALA A 84 25.12 -15.17 0.46
C ALA A 84 26.41 -15.97 0.69
N ASN A 85 27.52 -15.33 1.01
CA ASN A 85 28.79 -15.97 1.35
C ASN A 85 29.07 -15.88 2.86
N GLU A 86 28.71 -16.92 3.59
CA GLU A 86 28.74 -16.97 5.05
C GLU A 86 30.10 -16.56 5.65
N GLU A 87 31.20 -17.08 5.10
CA GLU A 87 32.55 -16.80 5.59
C GLU A 87 32.94 -15.31 5.42
N LYS A 88 32.67 -14.76 4.25
CA LYS A 88 32.95 -13.34 3.97
C LYS A 88 32.00 -12.42 4.75
N TYR A 89 30.77 -12.85 4.96
CA TYR A 89 29.81 -12.12 5.77
C TYR A 89 30.22 -12.08 7.24
N GLU A 90 30.68 -13.20 7.81
CA GLU A 90 31.25 -13.24 9.15
C GLU A 90 32.44 -12.27 9.31
N GLU A 91 33.39 -12.27 8.35
CA GLU A 91 34.52 -11.35 8.35
C GLU A 91 34.07 -9.89 8.33
N PHE A 92 33.10 -9.57 7.48
CA PHE A 92 32.51 -8.23 7.40
C PHE A 92 31.85 -7.81 8.71
N VAL A 93 30.98 -8.66 9.27
CA VAL A 93 30.27 -8.41 10.53
C VAL A 93 31.25 -8.19 11.69
N ARG A 94 32.28 -9.02 11.80
CA ARG A 94 33.33 -8.87 12.83
C ARG A 94 34.16 -7.59 12.64
N THR A 95 34.37 -7.18 11.39
CA THR A 95 35.03 -5.90 11.07
C THR A 95 34.20 -4.69 11.56
N LEU A 96 32.87 -4.80 11.54
CA LEU A 96 31.96 -3.79 12.08
C LEU A 96 31.86 -3.83 13.63
N GLY A 97 32.53 -4.78 14.29
CA GLY A 97 32.54 -4.91 15.74
C GLY A 97 31.37 -5.65 16.36
N TYR A 98 30.56 -6.36 15.56
CA TYR A 98 29.50 -7.23 16.07
C TYR A 98 30.02 -8.62 16.42
N GLU A 99 29.35 -9.29 17.36
CA GLU A 99 29.53 -10.71 17.59
C GLU A 99 28.72 -11.49 16.56
N TYR A 100 29.32 -12.53 15.99
CA TYR A 100 28.74 -13.38 14.98
C TYR A 100 28.66 -14.83 15.48
N TYR A 101 27.50 -15.47 15.30
CA TYR A 101 27.22 -16.85 15.67
C TYR A 101 26.77 -17.64 14.46
N ALA A 102 27.64 -18.52 13.96
CA ALA A 102 27.37 -19.35 12.78
C ALA A 102 26.35 -20.46 13.08
N THR A 103 26.33 -21.02 14.29
CA THR A 103 25.46 -22.14 14.66
C THR A 103 24.64 -21.83 15.90
N TYR A 104 23.46 -22.45 16.00
CA TYR A 104 22.62 -22.37 17.21
C TYR A 104 23.30 -22.98 18.43
N SER A 105 24.12 -24.00 18.23
CA SER A 105 24.89 -24.63 19.32
C SER A 105 25.83 -23.63 20.00
N ASP A 106 26.51 -22.77 19.23
CA ASP A 106 27.41 -21.75 19.78
C ASP A 106 26.65 -20.61 20.43
N LEU A 107 25.56 -20.15 19.82
CA LEU A 107 24.68 -19.14 20.38
C LEU A 107 24.08 -19.62 21.73
N SER A 108 23.58 -20.84 21.77
CA SER A 108 22.88 -21.39 22.92
C SER A 108 23.79 -21.64 24.13
N LYS A 109 25.10 -21.67 23.97
CA LYS A 109 26.05 -21.72 25.09
C LYS A 109 25.97 -20.46 25.97
N LEU A 110 25.77 -19.30 25.37
CA LEU A 110 25.80 -17.99 26.02
C LEU A 110 24.43 -17.37 26.20
N TYR A 111 23.50 -17.65 25.32
CA TYR A 111 22.18 -17.03 25.30
C TYR A 111 21.06 -18.07 25.37
N GLN A 112 19.93 -17.64 25.92
CA GLN A 112 18.68 -18.38 25.92
C GLN A 112 17.70 -17.67 24.98
N ASP A 113 17.09 -18.43 24.07
CA ASP A 113 16.01 -17.91 23.23
C ASP A 113 14.78 -17.62 24.09
N THR A 114 14.26 -16.41 23.98
CA THR A 114 13.06 -15.93 24.68
C THR A 114 11.94 -15.52 23.74
N SER A 115 12.07 -15.80 22.46
CA SER A 115 11.08 -15.41 21.44
C SER A 115 9.70 -16.01 21.71
N PHE A 116 9.65 -17.19 22.32
CA PHE A 116 8.40 -17.86 22.74
C PHE A 116 7.62 -17.12 23.85
N GLN A 117 8.25 -16.15 24.53
CA GLN A 117 7.61 -15.31 25.55
C GLN A 117 6.93 -14.06 24.97
N LEU A 118 7.07 -13.84 23.65
CA LEU A 118 6.45 -12.74 22.96
C LEU A 118 4.97 -13.04 22.69
N ASP A 119 4.16 -11.99 22.63
CA ASP A 119 2.81 -12.11 22.11
C ASP A 119 2.83 -12.51 20.62
N GLU A 120 1.72 -13.05 20.13
CA GLU A 120 1.61 -13.61 18.79
C GLU A 120 2.02 -12.61 17.69
N LYS A 121 1.64 -11.34 17.82
CA LYS A 121 1.99 -10.29 16.85
C LYS A 121 3.49 -9.96 16.83
N LYS A 122 4.11 -9.92 18.03
CA LYS A 122 5.56 -9.68 18.12
C LYS A 122 6.35 -10.89 17.65
N LEU A 123 5.87 -12.10 17.93
CA LEU A 123 6.49 -13.33 17.44
C LEU A 123 6.41 -13.41 15.92
N GLU A 124 5.26 -13.12 15.32
CA GLU A 124 5.08 -13.06 13.87
C GLU A 124 6.01 -12.01 13.24
N PHE A 125 6.10 -10.82 13.85
CA PHE A 125 7.04 -9.78 13.42
C PHE A 125 8.49 -10.25 13.50
N CYS A 126 8.92 -10.84 14.61
CA CYS A 126 10.26 -11.38 14.80
C CYS A 126 10.59 -12.46 13.75
N THR A 127 9.64 -13.34 13.48
CA THR A 127 9.78 -14.39 12.47
C THR A 127 9.94 -13.80 11.06
N THR A 128 9.14 -12.79 10.73
CA THR A 128 9.19 -12.12 9.42
C THR A 128 10.50 -11.39 9.18
N MET A 129 11.03 -10.75 10.21
CA MET A 129 12.26 -9.95 10.14
C MET A 129 13.53 -10.75 10.48
N TYR A 130 13.40 -12.05 10.76
CA TYR A 130 14.49 -12.90 11.23
C TYR A 130 15.22 -12.35 12.45
N ILE A 131 14.43 -11.88 13.39
CA ILE A 131 14.87 -11.38 14.68
C ILE A 131 14.63 -12.45 15.74
N ILE A 132 15.58 -12.68 16.60
CA ILE A 132 15.43 -13.54 17.79
C ILE A 132 15.63 -12.69 19.03
N THR A 133 14.70 -12.77 19.96
CA THR A 133 14.93 -12.20 21.29
C THR A 133 15.63 -13.22 22.19
N LEU A 134 16.71 -12.79 22.80
CA LEU A 134 17.63 -13.60 23.57
C LEU A 134 17.82 -13.04 24.98
N GLU A 135 18.17 -13.89 25.92
CA GLU A 135 18.61 -13.51 27.26
C GLU A 135 20.00 -14.07 27.53
N ASP A 136 20.93 -13.21 27.94
CA ASP A 136 22.26 -13.62 28.34
C ASP A 136 22.18 -14.49 29.62
N LYS A 137 22.69 -15.70 29.57
CA LYS A 137 22.60 -16.68 30.67
C LYS A 137 23.33 -16.23 31.92
N LYS A 138 24.39 -15.42 31.77
CA LYS A 138 25.25 -14.98 32.87
C LYS A 138 24.68 -13.79 33.64
N ASN A 139 24.24 -12.76 32.90
CA ASN A 139 23.85 -11.48 33.52
C ASN A 139 22.36 -11.15 33.35
N LYS A 140 21.59 -12.03 32.67
CA LYS A 140 20.16 -11.85 32.39
C LYS A 140 19.78 -10.63 31.56
N ASN A 141 20.76 -10.06 30.87
CA ASN A 141 20.50 -8.95 29.95
C ASN A 141 19.77 -9.45 28.69
N LYS A 142 18.85 -8.63 28.20
CA LYS A 142 18.14 -8.91 26.95
C LYS A 142 19.02 -8.55 25.76
N VAL A 143 19.10 -9.43 24.81
CA VAL A 143 19.93 -9.35 23.61
C VAL A 143 19.06 -9.57 22.38
N LEU A 144 19.34 -8.86 21.31
CA LEU A 144 18.64 -9.02 20.04
C LEU A 144 19.56 -9.71 19.04
N GLY A 145 19.13 -10.85 18.52
CA GLY A 145 19.79 -11.54 17.42
C GLY A 145 19.17 -11.15 16.10
N ILE A 146 19.99 -10.73 15.14
CA ILE A 146 19.56 -10.27 13.80
C ILE A 146 20.43 -10.87 12.71
N ARG A 147 19.94 -10.94 11.48
CA ARG A 147 20.74 -11.35 10.33
C ARG A 147 21.39 -10.17 9.60
N ASP A 148 20.61 -9.18 9.24
CA ASP A 148 21.05 -8.07 8.39
C ASP A 148 21.47 -6.87 9.23
N VAL A 149 22.78 -6.52 9.19
CA VAL A 149 23.34 -5.40 9.94
C VAL A 149 23.34 -4.08 9.18
N VAL A 150 23.14 -4.11 7.87
CA VAL A 150 23.21 -2.91 7.01
C VAL A 150 21.82 -2.28 6.86
N ASN A 151 20.79 -3.11 6.72
CA ASN A 151 19.41 -2.65 6.57
C ASN A 151 18.65 -2.62 7.91
N LEU A 152 19.35 -2.36 8.99
CA LEU A 152 18.78 -2.24 10.32
C LEU A 152 17.85 -1.02 10.39
N ASP A 153 16.55 -1.28 10.48
CA ASP A 153 15.57 -0.27 10.85
C ASP A 153 15.58 -0.05 12.37
N PHE A 154 16.24 1.02 12.80
CA PHE A 154 16.32 1.37 14.22
C PHE A 154 14.98 1.73 14.83
N GLU A 155 14.01 2.20 14.06
CA GLU A 155 12.65 2.46 14.54
C GLU A 155 11.95 1.14 14.89
N VAL A 156 12.14 0.13 14.08
CA VAL A 156 11.64 -1.23 14.32
C VAL A 156 12.33 -1.85 15.53
N LEU A 157 13.66 -1.74 15.64
CA LEU A 157 14.41 -2.27 16.77
C LEU A 157 14.08 -1.58 18.09
N SER A 158 13.61 -0.34 18.04
CA SER A 158 13.18 0.40 19.24
C SER A 158 11.96 -0.21 19.95
N LYS A 159 11.23 -1.09 19.29
CA LYS A 159 10.11 -1.85 19.87
C LYS A 159 10.56 -2.93 20.85
N PHE A 160 11.85 -3.31 20.82
CA PHE A 160 12.42 -4.33 21.68
C PHE A 160 13.38 -3.71 22.70
N TYR A 161 13.22 -4.09 23.97
CA TYR A 161 14.15 -3.71 25.02
C TYR A 161 15.37 -4.65 24.98
N PHE A 162 16.51 -4.18 24.55
CA PHE A 162 17.75 -4.95 24.52
C PHE A 162 18.97 -4.10 24.90
N THR A 163 20.01 -4.75 25.39
CA THR A 163 21.27 -4.08 25.77
C THR A 163 22.41 -4.34 24.77
N LYS A 164 22.20 -5.33 23.89
CA LYS A 164 23.23 -5.77 22.93
C LYS A 164 22.55 -6.34 21.68
N ILE A 165 23.24 -6.19 20.55
CA ILE A 165 22.90 -6.85 19.29
C ILE A 165 23.97 -7.89 18.98
N VAL A 166 23.55 -9.07 18.53
CA VAL A 166 24.42 -10.12 17.97
C VAL A 166 23.94 -10.47 16.57
N VAL A 167 24.84 -10.88 15.70
CA VAL A 167 24.51 -11.25 14.34
C VAL A 167 24.47 -12.76 14.20
N LEU A 168 23.43 -13.22 13.53
CA LEU A 168 23.11 -14.64 13.38
C LEU A 168 23.51 -15.14 12.02
N GLY A 169 24.28 -16.21 12.00
CA GLY A 169 24.61 -16.96 10.80
C GLY A 169 23.44 -17.84 10.33
N GLU A 170 23.58 -18.37 9.13
CA GLU A 170 22.56 -19.18 8.48
C GLU A 170 22.21 -20.42 9.30
N GLY A 171 23.19 -21.08 9.91
CA GLY A 171 22.97 -22.25 10.73
C GLY A 171 22.14 -21.98 12.01
N VAL A 172 22.20 -20.76 12.58
CA VAL A 172 21.31 -20.34 13.67
C VAL A 172 19.90 -20.16 13.15
N LEU A 173 19.78 -19.48 12.04
CA LEU A 173 18.51 -19.14 11.45
C LEU A 173 17.75 -20.41 11.03
N SER A 174 18.38 -21.34 10.37
CA SER A 174 17.80 -22.63 9.97
C SER A 174 17.34 -23.44 11.18
N SER A 175 18.10 -23.40 12.28
CA SER A 175 17.75 -24.13 13.52
C SER A 175 16.55 -23.52 14.27
N VAL A 176 16.37 -22.21 14.23
CA VAL A 176 15.32 -21.50 15.00
C VAL A 176 14.01 -21.40 14.23
N PHE A 177 14.08 -21.19 12.93
CA PHE A 177 12.92 -20.90 12.13
C PHE A 177 12.61 -22.00 11.09
N GLY A 178 13.40 -23.09 11.06
CA GLY A 178 13.24 -24.24 10.15
C GLY A 178 13.96 -24.07 8.81
N GLU A 179 14.03 -25.17 8.05
CA GLU A 179 14.73 -25.24 6.76
C GLU A 179 14.05 -24.41 5.63
N ASP A 180 12.85 -23.92 5.86
CA ASP A 180 12.06 -23.12 4.89
C ASP A 180 12.65 -21.73 4.57
N ARG A 181 13.89 -21.46 4.97
CA ARG A 181 14.52 -20.15 4.97
C ARG A 181 15.44 -19.83 3.82
N GLU A 182 15.92 -20.81 3.12
CA GLU A 182 16.89 -20.63 2.03
C GLU A 182 16.41 -19.70 0.91
N ILE A 183 15.12 -19.36 0.91
CA ILE A 183 14.48 -18.63 -0.18
C ILE A 183 14.74 -17.12 -0.15
N ILE A 184 15.05 -16.52 1.02
CA ILE A 184 15.20 -15.04 1.08
C ILE A 184 16.62 -14.59 0.75
N PHE A 185 17.64 -15.43 1.03
CA PHE A 185 19.05 -15.08 0.82
C PHE A 185 19.88 -16.23 0.21
N GLY A 186 19.23 -17.28 -0.29
CA GLY A 186 19.89 -18.48 -0.78
C GLY A 186 20.82 -18.22 -1.95
N SER A 187 22.08 -18.54 -1.76
CA SER A 187 23.06 -18.76 -2.80
C SER A 187 22.89 -20.17 -3.35
N SER A 188 21.88 -20.46 -4.11
CA SER A 188 21.88 -21.66 -4.93
C SER A 188 21.92 -21.27 -6.41
N ASN A 189 22.98 -21.67 -7.09
CA ASN A 189 23.09 -21.61 -8.55
C ASN A 189 22.17 -22.65 -9.23
N ASP A 190 21.31 -23.32 -8.50
CA ASP A 190 20.34 -24.29 -9.01
C ASP A 190 18.94 -23.67 -9.04
N THR A 191 18.64 -23.10 -10.20
CA THR A 191 17.40 -22.39 -10.53
C THR A 191 16.23 -23.31 -10.96
N ASP A 192 16.28 -24.60 -10.69
CA ASP A 192 15.31 -25.58 -11.20
C ASP A 192 14.38 -26.19 -10.13
N ASN A 193 14.23 -25.56 -8.97
CA ASN A 193 13.32 -26.08 -7.96
C ASN A 193 12.00 -25.29 -7.93
N ASP A 194 11.06 -25.65 -8.81
CA ASP A 194 9.72 -25.06 -8.89
C ASP A 194 8.99 -25.03 -7.52
N ASN A 195 9.31 -25.97 -6.64
CA ASN A 195 8.72 -26.02 -5.30
C ASN A 195 9.15 -24.87 -4.38
N GLU A 196 10.39 -24.39 -4.49
CA GLU A 196 10.89 -23.28 -3.66
C GLU A 196 10.29 -21.95 -4.11
N ILE A 197 10.20 -21.75 -5.41
CA ILE A 197 9.57 -20.54 -5.97
C ILE A 197 8.08 -20.50 -5.65
N ASN A 198 7.41 -21.65 -5.63
CA ASN A 198 6.02 -21.76 -5.22
C ASN A 198 5.83 -21.33 -3.77
N LYS A 199 6.66 -21.82 -2.86
CA LYS A 199 6.64 -21.42 -1.44
C LYS A 199 6.92 -19.91 -1.27
N TYR A 200 7.90 -19.37 -1.99
CA TYR A 200 8.19 -17.93 -1.95
C TYR A 200 7.00 -17.10 -2.45
N PHE A 201 6.41 -17.51 -3.57
CA PHE A 201 5.24 -16.86 -4.13
C PHE A 201 4.06 -16.87 -3.16
N ASP A 202 3.74 -18.02 -2.59
CA ASP A 202 2.63 -18.16 -1.64
C ASP A 202 2.87 -17.34 -0.36
N LYS A 203 4.09 -17.28 0.12
CA LYS A 203 4.47 -16.43 1.25
C LYS A 203 4.31 -14.94 0.93
N MET A 204 4.79 -14.50 -0.23
CA MET A 204 4.65 -13.11 -0.69
C MET A 204 3.18 -12.72 -0.83
N MET A 205 2.36 -13.58 -1.45
CA MET A 205 0.94 -13.36 -1.61
C MET A 205 0.20 -13.36 -0.27
N GLY A 206 0.52 -14.33 0.60
CA GLY A 206 -0.05 -14.40 1.94
C GLY A 206 0.27 -13.17 2.78
N GLN A 207 1.50 -12.69 2.76
CA GLN A 207 1.88 -11.45 3.46
C GLN A 207 1.13 -10.23 2.92
N ALA A 208 1.01 -10.09 1.60
CA ALA A 208 0.27 -8.99 0.99
C ALA A 208 -1.20 -8.97 1.42
N ILE A 209 -1.83 -10.16 1.48
CA ILE A 209 -3.22 -10.32 1.90
C ILE A 209 -3.38 -10.00 3.39
N LEU A 210 -2.51 -10.53 4.25
CA LEU A 210 -2.56 -10.32 5.71
C LEU A 210 -2.33 -8.85 6.08
N LEU A 211 -1.37 -8.20 5.42
CA LEU A 211 -1.08 -6.78 5.64
C LEU A 211 -2.11 -5.87 4.95
N GLY A 212 -3.00 -6.44 4.13
CA GLY A 212 -4.01 -5.70 3.38
C GLY A 212 -3.42 -4.74 2.36
N ALA A 213 -2.38 -5.19 1.67
CA ALA A 213 -1.80 -4.42 0.58
C ALA A 213 -2.81 -4.24 -0.55
N SER A 214 -2.92 -3.02 -1.07
CA SER A 214 -3.72 -2.75 -2.26
C SER A 214 -2.97 -3.12 -3.55
N ASP A 215 -1.66 -2.94 -3.54
CA ASP A 215 -0.79 -3.21 -4.69
C ASP A 215 0.52 -3.88 -4.23
N LEU A 216 0.99 -4.84 -5.01
CA LEU A 216 2.32 -5.43 -4.91
C LEU A 216 3.13 -4.97 -6.12
N HIS A 217 4.37 -4.57 -5.91
CA HIS A 217 5.26 -4.13 -6.98
C HIS A 217 6.56 -4.93 -6.95
N ILE A 218 6.94 -5.49 -8.09
CA ILE A 218 8.27 -6.08 -8.31
C ILE A 218 8.95 -5.28 -9.40
N GLN A 219 10.02 -4.58 -9.03
CA GLN A 219 10.76 -3.75 -9.94
C GLN A 219 12.19 -4.27 -10.09
N LYS A 220 12.50 -4.84 -11.26
CA LYS A 220 13.84 -5.35 -11.59
C LYS A 220 14.69 -4.24 -12.18
N THR A 221 15.86 -4.05 -11.60
CA THR A 221 16.96 -3.23 -12.12
C THR A 221 18.06 -4.12 -12.71
N SER A 222 19.20 -3.51 -13.08
CA SER A 222 20.36 -4.26 -13.57
C SER A 222 21.04 -5.13 -12.50
N ARG A 223 20.84 -4.85 -11.21
CA ARG A 223 21.59 -5.48 -10.11
C ARG A 223 20.73 -6.37 -9.22
N TYR A 224 19.49 -6.00 -8.95
CA TYR A 224 18.55 -6.68 -8.06
C TYR A 224 17.12 -6.38 -8.47
N ALA A 225 16.16 -7.05 -7.86
CA ALA A 225 14.76 -6.66 -7.92
C ALA A 225 14.27 -6.26 -6.54
N THR A 226 13.49 -5.20 -6.47
CA THR A 226 12.88 -4.69 -5.24
C THR A 226 11.43 -5.13 -5.18
N LEU A 227 10.99 -5.63 -4.04
CA LEU A 227 9.59 -5.89 -3.70
C LEU A 227 9.11 -4.77 -2.78
N TRP A 228 7.98 -4.18 -3.09
CA TRP A 228 7.30 -3.28 -2.17
C TRP A 228 5.78 -3.39 -2.30
N PHE A 229 5.11 -3.12 -1.18
CA PHE A 229 3.66 -3.14 -1.09
C PHE A 229 3.13 -1.73 -0.92
N ARG A 230 1.89 -1.51 -1.38
CA ARG A 230 1.12 -0.32 -1.03
C ARG A 230 0.11 -0.69 0.05
N ILE A 231 0.33 -0.20 1.28
CA ILE A 231 -0.53 -0.47 2.44
C ILE A 231 -1.10 0.86 2.91
N ASP A 232 -2.42 0.97 2.99
CA ASP A 232 -3.14 2.22 3.32
C ASP A 232 -2.69 3.45 2.51
N GLY A 233 -2.31 3.22 1.24
CA GLY A 233 -1.83 4.25 0.32
C GLY A 233 -0.32 4.53 0.38
N ILE A 234 0.40 3.98 1.36
CA ILE A 234 1.84 4.19 1.57
C ILE A 234 2.64 3.07 0.92
N LYS A 235 3.77 3.43 0.32
CA LYS A 235 4.76 2.48 -0.16
C LYS A 235 5.54 1.92 1.04
N VAL A 236 5.48 0.60 1.23
CA VAL A 236 6.23 -0.13 2.25
C VAL A 236 7.26 -1.01 1.53
N ASP A 237 8.52 -0.82 1.85
CA ASP A 237 9.62 -1.62 1.29
C ASP A 237 9.62 -3.01 1.96
N MET A 238 9.53 -4.05 1.15
CA MET A 238 9.53 -5.46 1.59
C MET A 238 10.89 -6.13 1.33
N GLY A 239 11.88 -5.36 0.87
CA GLY A 239 13.23 -5.82 0.62
C GLY A 239 13.54 -6.09 -0.84
N THR A 240 14.69 -6.72 -1.07
CA THR A 240 15.20 -7.04 -2.40
C THR A 240 15.25 -8.55 -2.62
N MET A 241 15.20 -8.95 -3.88
CA MET A 241 15.34 -10.36 -4.27
C MET A 241 16.36 -10.52 -5.41
N PRO A 242 16.98 -11.71 -5.54
CA PRO A 242 17.83 -12.04 -6.68
C PRO A 242 17.09 -11.91 -8.01
N ILE A 243 17.82 -11.52 -9.06
CA ILE A 243 17.26 -11.35 -10.41
C ILE A 243 16.65 -12.65 -10.95
N SER A 244 17.25 -13.79 -10.65
CA SER A 244 16.76 -15.12 -11.04
C SER A 244 15.34 -15.36 -10.50
N ILE A 245 15.15 -15.15 -9.21
CA ILE A 245 13.84 -15.29 -8.54
C ILE A 245 12.83 -14.33 -9.14
N ALA A 246 13.19 -13.05 -9.32
CA ALA A 246 12.29 -12.06 -9.90
C ALA A 246 11.85 -12.43 -11.33
N LYS A 247 12.76 -12.98 -12.16
CA LYS A 247 12.42 -13.44 -13.51
C LYS A 247 11.49 -14.65 -13.50
N THR A 248 11.69 -15.58 -12.57
CA THR A 248 10.83 -16.76 -12.46
C THR A 248 9.46 -16.40 -11.92
N LEU A 249 9.38 -15.49 -10.93
CA LEU A 249 8.11 -14.93 -10.47
C LEU A 249 7.37 -14.18 -11.61
N LYS A 250 8.09 -13.39 -12.41
CA LYS A 250 7.50 -12.72 -13.59
C LYS A 250 6.84 -13.76 -14.51
N ARG A 251 7.59 -14.79 -14.95
CA ARG A 251 7.05 -15.84 -15.83
C ARG A 251 5.83 -16.53 -15.22
N ARG A 252 5.91 -16.92 -13.95
CA ARG A 252 4.79 -17.54 -13.25
C ARG A 252 3.54 -16.67 -13.25
N LEU A 253 3.69 -15.40 -12.89
CA LEU A 253 2.56 -14.46 -12.83
C LEU A 253 1.94 -14.20 -14.20
N VAL A 254 2.77 -14.13 -15.25
CA VAL A 254 2.30 -14.00 -16.62
C VAL A 254 1.52 -15.24 -17.06
N THR A 255 2.03 -16.45 -16.76
CA THR A 255 1.31 -17.71 -17.03
C THR A 255 0.00 -17.80 -16.25
N MET A 256 -0.02 -17.39 -14.96
CA MET A 256 -1.26 -17.37 -14.16
C MET A 256 -2.31 -16.37 -14.67
N ALA A 257 -1.89 -15.40 -15.46
CA ALA A 257 -2.76 -14.44 -16.13
C ALA A 257 -3.17 -14.87 -17.55
N ASP A 258 -2.90 -16.14 -17.93
CA ASP A 258 -3.15 -16.71 -19.26
C ASP A 258 -2.52 -15.89 -20.40
N GLN A 259 -1.32 -15.34 -20.15
CA GLN A 259 -0.58 -14.53 -21.11
C GLN A 259 0.75 -15.21 -21.50
N GLU A 260 1.28 -14.85 -22.67
CA GLU A 260 2.62 -15.28 -23.09
C GLU A 260 3.68 -14.31 -22.56
N ASP A 261 4.79 -14.85 -22.02
CA ASP A 261 5.90 -14.03 -21.54
C ASP A 261 6.70 -13.47 -22.72
N SER A 262 6.78 -12.14 -22.77
CA SER A 262 7.56 -11.38 -23.75
C SER A 262 8.57 -10.49 -23.04
N ASP A 263 9.75 -10.33 -23.62
CA ASP A 263 10.77 -9.42 -23.09
C ASP A 263 10.58 -7.96 -23.55
N TYR A 264 9.67 -7.71 -24.48
CA TYR A 264 9.51 -6.39 -25.15
C TYR A 264 8.10 -5.83 -25.05
N GLU A 265 7.10 -6.65 -24.74
CA GLU A 265 5.70 -6.23 -24.74
C GLU A 265 5.21 -5.93 -23.33
N SER A 266 4.31 -4.99 -23.22
CA SER A 266 3.56 -4.77 -21.98
C SER A 266 2.43 -5.79 -21.90
N ILE A 267 2.26 -6.40 -20.74
CA ILE A 267 1.28 -7.43 -20.48
C ILE A 267 0.28 -6.93 -19.44
N ASN A 268 -1.00 -7.13 -19.70
CA ASN A 268 -2.07 -6.93 -18.74
C ASN A 268 -2.90 -8.20 -18.63
N GLY A 269 -3.35 -8.53 -17.43
CA GLY A 269 -4.16 -9.73 -17.21
C GLY A 269 -4.80 -9.75 -15.82
N VAL A 270 -5.57 -10.79 -15.57
CA VAL A 270 -6.21 -11.05 -14.27
C VAL A 270 -5.72 -12.38 -13.73
N ILE A 271 -5.31 -12.40 -12.47
CA ILE A 271 -4.86 -13.60 -11.76
C ILE A 271 -5.88 -13.93 -10.69
N ASN A 272 -6.36 -15.18 -10.68
CA ASN A 272 -7.16 -15.73 -9.59
C ASN A 272 -6.23 -16.48 -8.63
N TYR A 273 -6.25 -16.11 -7.36
CA TYR A 273 -5.41 -16.71 -6.33
C TYR A 273 -6.25 -17.19 -5.16
N GLU A 274 -6.15 -18.49 -4.86
CA GLU A 274 -6.84 -19.08 -3.71
C GLU A 274 -6.01 -18.88 -2.43
N TYR A 275 -6.58 -18.21 -1.44
CA TYR A 275 -6.00 -18.06 -0.12
C TYR A 275 -6.97 -18.60 0.94
N GLY A 276 -6.66 -19.78 1.46
CA GLY A 276 -7.56 -20.52 2.34
C GLY A 276 -8.86 -20.92 1.62
N LYS A 277 -9.99 -20.36 2.04
CA LYS A 277 -11.32 -20.58 1.40
C LYS A 277 -11.77 -19.39 0.53
N LYS A 278 -10.90 -18.41 0.32
CA LYS A 278 -11.23 -17.21 -0.45
C LYS A 278 -10.51 -17.22 -1.79
N ASN A 279 -11.24 -16.89 -2.83
CA ASN A 279 -10.66 -16.59 -4.12
C ASN A 279 -10.43 -15.07 -4.21
N ILE A 280 -9.18 -14.66 -4.42
CA ILE A 280 -8.75 -13.27 -4.49
C ILE A 280 -8.29 -13.00 -5.91
N LYS A 281 -8.88 -12.01 -6.55
CA LYS A 281 -8.50 -11.58 -7.89
C LYS A 281 -7.41 -10.50 -7.82
N PHE A 282 -6.42 -10.58 -8.70
CA PHE A 282 -5.41 -9.54 -8.88
C PHE A 282 -5.36 -9.12 -10.33
N ARG A 283 -5.32 -7.82 -10.57
CA ARG A 283 -5.00 -7.27 -11.90
C ARG A 283 -3.48 -7.17 -12.03
N LEU A 284 -2.93 -7.85 -13.02
CA LEU A 284 -1.51 -7.81 -13.38
C LEU A 284 -1.29 -6.72 -14.41
N GLY A 285 -0.29 -5.88 -14.18
CA GLY A 285 0.28 -4.98 -15.16
C GLY A 285 1.80 -5.18 -15.21
N LEU A 286 2.34 -5.48 -16.38
CA LEU A 286 3.76 -5.68 -16.59
C LEU A 286 4.25 -4.79 -17.72
N ILE A 287 5.30 -4.04 -17.44
CA ILE A 287 6.04 -3.27 -18.46
C ILE A 287 7.42 -3.87 -18.58
N ASN A 288 7.77 -4.31 -19.77
CA ASN A 288 9.08 -4.84 -20.11
C ASN A 288 9.96 -3.77 -20.77
N SER A 289 11.24 -3.84 -20.48
CA SER A 289 12.28 -3.16 -21.23
C SER A 289 13.46 -4.11 -21.40
N LYS A 290 14.33 -3.86 -22.38
CA LYS A 290 15.45 -4.73 -22.75
C LYS A 290 16.30 -5.22 -21.56
N LEU A 291 16.43 -4.44 -20.51
CA LEU A 291 17.27 -4.76 -19.35
C LEU A 291 16.47 -4.95 -18.05
N ASN A 292 15.27 -4.39 -17.96
CA ASN A 292 14.51 -4.25 -16.72
C ASN A 292 13.04 -4.60 -16.96
N PHE A 293 12.31 -4.85 -15.88
CA PHE A 293 10.85 -4.89 -15.91
C PHE A 293 10.26 -4.26 -14.65
N SER A 294 9.03 -3.77 -14.77
CA SER A 294 8.21 -3.33 -13.65
C SER A 294 6.88 -4.09 -13.70
N LEU A 295 6.62 -4.84 -12.65
CA LEU A 295 5.41 -5.65 -12.49
C LEU A 295 4.62 -5.11 -11.32
N VAL A 296 3.32 -4.91 -11.53
CA VAL A 296 2.38 -4.46 -10.52
C VAL A 296 1.22 -5.43 -10.46
N MET A 297 0.88 -5.89 -9.27
CA MET A 297 -0.32 -6.66 -9.02
C MET A 297 -1.23 -5.84 -8.11
N ARG A 298 -2.39 -5.46 -8.62
CA ARG A 298 -3.42 -4.77 -7.83
C ARG A 298 -4.45 -5.78 -7.34
N MET A 299 -4.66 -5.82 -6.03
CA MET A 299 -5.72 -6.64 -5.45
C MET A 299 -7.08 -6.06 -5.82
N ILE A 300 -7.92 -6.86 -6.49
CA ILE A 300 -9.29 -6.52 -6.85
C ILE A 300 -10.17 -6.94 -5.67
N GLY A 301 -11.12 -6.09 -5.28
CA GLY A 301 -12.02 -6.39 -4.18
C GLY A 301 -11.50 -6.06 -2.78
N GLY A 302 -10.24 -5.67 -2.62
CA GLY A 302 -9.67 -5.17 -1.37
C GLY A 302 -9.88 -6.07 -0.16
N ARG A 303 -9.90 -5.50 1.05
CA ARG A 303 -10.11 -6.22 2.33
C ARG A 303 -11.53 -6.76 2.56
N GLY A 304 -12.32 -6.93 1.52
CA GLY A 304 -13.43 -7.89 1.47
C GLY A 304 -14.70 -7.57 2.22
N VAL A 305 -14.92 -6.38 2.77
CA VAL A 305 -16.26 -5.98 3.24
C VAL A 305 -16.66 -4.70 2.52
N VAL A 306 -17.45 -4.86 1.46
CA VAL A 306 -18.17 -3.72 0.90
C VAL A 306 -19.09 -3.21 1.99
N ALA A 307 -18.99 -1.93 2.34
CA ALA A 307 -19.96 -1.35 3.25
C ALA A 307 -21.33 -1.43 2.58
N HIS A 308 -22.20 -2.27 3.10
CA HIS A 308 -23.55 -2.50 2.57
C HIS A 308 -24.51 -1.31 2.76
N ASN A 309 -23.99 -0.16 3.23
CA ASN A 309 -24.76 1.07 3.39
C ASN A 309 -23.85 2.31 3.50
N LEU A 310 -24.39 3.47 3.16
CA LEU A 310 -23.67 4.74 3.21
C LEU A 310 -23.14 5.11 4.59
N ARG A 311 -23.85 4.73 5.67
CA ARG A 311 -23.43 5.05 7.05
C ARG A 311 -22.13 4.33 7.43
N GLY A 312 -21.90 3.14 6.88
CA GLY A 312 -20.66 2.38 7.12
C GLY A 312 -19.41 2.98 6.47
N LEU A 313 -19.59 3.95 5.56
CA LEU A 313 -18.48 4.59 4.84
C LEU A 313 -17.84 5.76 5.60
N ASN A 314 -18.32 6.10 6.80
CA ASN A 314 -17.82 7.20 7.62
C ASN A 314 -17.90 8.60 6.95
N TYR A 315 -18.93 8.86 6.16
CA TYR A 315 -19.25 10.22 5.73
C TYR A 315 -19.91 11.02 6.85
N PRO A 316 -19.76 12.37 6.88
CA PRO A 316 -20.61 13.22 7.70
C PRO A 316 -22.08 13.00 7.39
N GLN A 317 -22.96 13.13 8.39
CA GLN A 317 -24.39 12.86 8.23
C GLN A 317 -25.05 13.68 7.11
N GLU A 318 -24.71 14.98 7.02
CA GLU A 318 -25.21 15.84 5.93
C GLU A 318 -24.82 15.31 4.55
N THR A 319 -23.60 14.79 4.39
CA THR A 319 -23.14 14.14 3.14
C THR A 319 -23.96 12.88 2.85
N VAL A 320 -24.24 12.05 3.86
CA VAL A 320 -25.06 10.84 3.72
C VAL A 320 -26.49 11.21 3.25
N ASP A 321 -27.05 12.30 3.78
CA ASP A 321 -28.39 12.75 3.43
C ASP A 321 -28.46 13.20 1.96
N ILE A 322 -27.48 13.99 1.50
CA ILE A 322 -27.41 14.41 0.08
C ILE A 322 -27.20 13.20 -0.84
N LEU A 323 -26.28 12.28 -0.49
CA LEU A 323 -26.06 11.05 -1.25
C LEU A 323 -27.32 10.18 -1.34
N SER A 324 -28.05 10.06 -0.24
CA SER A 324 -29.33 9.35 -0.22
C SER A 324 -30.42 10.06 -1.06
N ASN A 325 -30.38 11.39 -1.14
CA ASN A 325 -31.29 12.15 -1.98
C ASN A 325 -30.99 11.99 -3.48
N LEU A 326 -29.73 11.71 -3.86
CA LEU A 326 -29.38 11.38 -5.25
C LEU A 326 -30.07 10.10 -5.74
N THR A 327 -30.26 9.11 -4.88
CA THR A 327 -30.94 7.85 -5.26
C THR A 327 -32.47 7.98 -5.42
N LYS A 328 -33.04 9.14 -5.17
CA LYS A 328 -34.48 9.39 -5.34
C LYS A 328 -34.89 9.85 -6.74
N TYR A 329 -33.93 10.18 -7.60
CA TYR A 329 -34.21 10.52 -8.98
C TYR A 329 -34.67 9.28 -9.75
N ALA A 330 -35.72 9.43 -10.57
CA ALA A 330 -36.20 8.36 -11.41
C ALA A 330 -35.29 8.12 -12.63
N ASN A 331 -34.64 9.17 -13.13
CA ASN A 331 -33.76 9.13 -14.29
C ASN A 331 -32.69 10.21 -14.21
N GLY A 332 -31.73 10.13 -15.08
CA GLY A 332 -30.65 11.11 -15.19
C GLY A 332 -29.28 10.51 -14.95
N MET A 333 -28.27 11.36 -14.86
CA MET A 333 -26.88 10.96 -14.69
C MET A 333 -26.37 11.36 -13.30
N ILE A 334 -25.69 10.44 -12.63
CA ILE A 334 -24.96 10.69 -11.39
C ILE A 334 -23.50 10.28 -11.63
N LEU A 335 -22.57 11.23 -11.46
CA LEU A 335 -21.17 11.02 -11.74
C LEU A 335 -20.36 10.98 -10.44
N ILE A 336 -19.60 9.90 -10.25
CA ILE A 336 -18.71 9.75 -9.10
C ILE A 336 -17.27 9.88 -9.59
N THR A 337 -16.55 10.90 -9.07
CA THR A 337 -15.26 11.28 -9.59
C THR A 337 -14.18 11.27 -8.50
N GLY A 338 -12.94 11.27 -8.92
CA GLY A 338 -11.77 11.25 -8.03
C GLY A 338 -10.64 10.41 -8.60
N GLN A 339 -9.49 10.50 -7.97
CA GLN A 339 -8.29 9.77 -8.36
C GLN A 339 -8.46 8.24 -8.20
N VAL A 340 -7.52 7.47 -8.74
CA VAL A 340 -7.45 6.03 -8.50
C VAL A 340 -7.26 5.77 -7.00
N GLY A 341 -8.04 4.83 -6.44
CA GLY A 341 -7.99 4.53 -5.00
C GLY A 341 -8.72 5.53 -4.10
N SER A 342 -9.52 6.43 -4.65
CA SER A 342 -10.34 7.38 -3.86
C SER A 342 -11.61 6.76 -3.25
N GLY A 343 -11.88 5.45 -3.47
CA GLY A 343 -13.02 4.75 -2.90
C GLY A 343 -14.33 4.88 -3.69
N LYS A 344 -14.27 5.27 -4.98
CA LYS A 344 -15.46 5.41 -5.85
C LYS A 344 -16.30 4.15 -5.89
N THR A 345 -15.68 3.00 -6.08
CA THR A 345 -16.36 1.70 -6.16
C THR A 345 -17.17 1.39 -4.91
N HIS A 346 -16.61 1.63 -3.71
CA HIS A 346 -17.33 1.43 -2.44
C HIS A 346 -18.56 2.32 -2.31
N LEU A 347 -18.45 3.59 -2.69
CA LEU A 347 -19.58 4.51 -2.70
C LEU A 347 -20.65 4.07 -3.70
N MET A 348 -20.24 3.73 -4.92
CA MET A 348 -21.18 3.25 -5.95
C MET A 348 -21.96 2.04 -5.47
N TYR A 349 -21.28 1.02 -4.97
CA TYR A 349 -21.95 -0.18 -4.49
C TYR A 349 -22.90 0.11 -3.33
N ALA A 350 -22.53 1.00 -2.40
CA ALA A 350 -23.43 1.40 -1.32
C ALA A 350 -24.71 2.10 -1.82
N LEU A 351 -24.60 2.93 -2.87
CA LEU A 351 -25.76 3.59 -3.51
C LEU A 351 -26.62 2.58 -4.28
N LEU A 352 -25.99 1.71 -5.08
CA LEU A 352 -26.68 0.69 -5.87
C LEU A 352 -27.40 -0.34 -4.99
N GLN A 353 -26.79 -0.78 -3.90
CA GLN A 353 -27.42 -1.66 -2.92
C GLN A 353 -28.63 -1.02 -2.24
N GLN A 354 -28.61 0.30 -2.02
CA GLN A 354 -29.78 1.02 -1.52
C GLN A 354 -30.92 0.97 -2.54
N LEU A 355 -30.63 1.14 -3.84
CA LEU A 355 -31.61 1.06 -4.92
C LEU A 355 -32.12 -0.37 -5.14
N ALA A 356 -31.26 -1.37 -5.12
CA ALA A 356 -31.65 -2.78 -5.24
C ALA A 356 -32.59 -3.20 -4.11
N LYS A 357 -32.38 -2.75 -2.87
CA LYS A 357 -33.30 -2.96 -1.74
C LYS A 357 -34.67 -2.32 -1.94
N GLN A 358 -34.79 -1.33 -2.82
CA GLN A 358 -36.05 -0.71 -3.24
C GLN A 358 -36.67 -1.43 -4.44
N GLN A 359 -36.24 -2.65 -4.74
CA GLN A 359 -36.72 -3.49 -5.85
C GLN A 359 -36.42 -2.89 -7.24
N GLN A 360 -35.42 -2.05 -7.37
CA GLN A 360 -34.94 -1.56 -8.66
C GLN A 360 -34.05 -2.62 -9.33
N TYR A 361 -34.28 -2.84 -10.63
CA TYR A 361 -33.41 -3.73 -11.41
C TYR A 361 -32.13 -3.00 -11.80
N VAL A 362 -31.01 -3.44 -11.18
CA VAL A 362 -29.70 -2.84 -11.33
C VAL A 362 -28.82 -3.71 -12.23
N ILE A 363 -28.28 -3.11 -13.29
CA ILE A 363 -27.27 -3.75 -14.15
C ILE A 363 -25.99 -2.93 -14.08
N THR A 364 -24.85 -3.63 -13.94
CA THR A 364 -23.52 -2.98 -13.94
C THR A 364 -22.66 -3.49 -15.09
N ILE A 365 -21.83 -2.61 -15.63
CA ILE A 365 -20.79 -2.92 -16.62
C ILE A 365 -19.47 -2.48 -16.00
N GLU A 366 -18.54 -3.42 -15.80
CA GLU A 366 -17.28 -3.19 -15.08
C GLU A 366 -16.11 -3.84 -15.82
N ASP A 367 -14.89 -3.33 -15.64
CA ASP A 367 -13.67 -3.84 -16.26
C ASP A 367 -12.48 -3.80 -15.26
N PRO A 368 -12.27 -4.89 -14.50
CA PRO A 368 -13.18 -6.01 -14.20
C PRO A 368 -14.17 -5.70 -13.08
N VAL A 369 -15.08 -6.64 -12.80
CA VAL A 369 -15.92 -6.62 -11.58
C VAL A 369 -15.03 -6.75 -10.34
N GLU A 370 -15.06 -5.72 -9.47
CA GLU A 370 -14.25 -5.70 -8.24
C GLU A 370 -14.84 -6.54 -7.12
N TYR A 371 -16.19 -6.55 -7.00
CA TYR A 371 -16.92 -7.29 -5.97
C TYR A 371 -18.15 -7.94 -6.60
N VAL A 372 -18.32 -9.22 -6.36
CA VAL A 372 -19.55 -9.90 -6.76
C VAL A 372 -20.65 -9.58 -5.76
N ASP A 373 -21.79 -9.08 -6.26
CA ASP A 373 -22.97 -8.76 -5.45
C ASP A 373 -24.21 -9.37 -6.12
N GLU A 374 -24.80 -10.35 -5.46
CA GLU A 374 -25.97 -11.09 -5.98
C GLU A 374 -27.24 -10.23 -6.16
N SER A 375 -27.24 -9.00 -5.64
CA SER A 375 -28.36 -8.06 -5.83
C SER A 375 -28.30 -7.29 -7.16
N PHE A 376 -27.21 -7.44 -7.94
CA PHE A 376 -27.00 -6.81 -9.24
C PHE A 376 -26.83 -7.86 -10.32
N PHE A 377 -27.20 -7.50 -11.56
CA PHE A 377 -26.70 -8.21 -12.72
C PHE A 377 -25.40 -7.54 -13.20
N GLN A 378 -24.28 -8.23 -13.07
CA GLN A 378 -22.95 -7.66 -13.33
C GLN A 378 -22.36 -8.23 -14.62
N ILE A 379 -21.93 -7.35 -15.52
CA ILE A 379 -21.21 -7.68 -16.75
C ILE A 379 -19.73 -7.35 -16.52
N ASP A 380 -18.90 -8.38 -16.54
CA ASP A 380 -17.43 -8.25 -16.46
C ASP A 380 -16.85 -8.19 -17.87
N LEU A 381 -16.44 -6.99 -18.31
CA LEU A 381 -15.85 -6.81 -19.64
C LEU A 381 -14.52 -7.51 -19.81
N SER A 382 -13.79 -7.79 -18.73
CA SER A 382 -12.52 -8.51 -18.80
C SER A 382 -12.68 -9.95 -19.29
N GLU A 383 -13.85 -10.55 -19.14
CA GLU A 383 -14.15 -11.90 -19.63
C GLU A 383 -14.28 -11.95 -21.17
N PHE A 384 -14.55 -10.81 -21.82
CA PHE A 384 -14.69 -10.70 -23.27
C PHE A 384 -13.37 -10.31 -23.96
N ALA A 385 -12.32 -9.96 -23.21
CA ALA A 385 -11.05 -9.49 -23.76
C ALA A 385 -10.28 -10.56 -24.57
N SER A 386 -10.63 -11.85 -24.41
CA SER A 386 -10.01 -13.00 -25.10
C SER A 386 -10.79 -13.48 -26.31
N ALA A 387 -11.96 -12.93 -26.61
CA ALA A 387 -12.76 -13.28 -27.76
C ALA A 387 -12.25 -12.50 -28.99
N SER A 388 -11.58 -13.19 -29.91
CA SER A 388 -11.04 -12.78 -31.23
C SER A 388 -10.91 -11.30 -31.53
N ASP A 389 -9.74 -10.89 -32.08
CA ASP A 389 -9.38 -9.51 -32.48
C ASP A 389 -10.39 -8.76 -33.39
N GLU A 390 -11.39 -9.44 -33.93
CA GLU A 390 -12.37 -8.86 -34.88
C GLU A 390 -13.56 -8.15 -34.23
N PHE A 391 -13.88 -8.43 -32.95
CA PHE A 391 -15.03 -7.81 -32.26
C PHE A 391 -14.67 -7.42 -30.84
N LYS A 392 -14.39 -6.16 -30.64
CA LYS A 392 -14.10 -5.61 -29.32
C LYS A 392 -15.41 -5.23 -28.60
N TYR A 393 -15.88 -6.12 -27.70
CA TYR A 393 -17.02 -5.84 -26.84
C TYR A 393 -16.56 -4.94 -25.68
N GLY A 394 -17.06 -3.73 -25.65
CA GLY A 394 -16.67 -2.72 -24.66
C GLY A 394 -17.88 -2.04 -24.01
N TYR A 395 -17.62 -0.96 -23.28
CA TYR A 395 -18.69 -0.19 -22.62
C TYR A 395 -19.79 0.27 -23.59
N PRO A 396 -19.50 0.84 -24.78
CA PRO A 396 -20.56 1.30 -25.68
C PRO A 396 -21.50 0.19 -26.13
N GLU A 397 -20.97 -0.96 -26.51
CA GLU A 397 -21.73 -2.13 -27.00
C GLU A 397 -22.58 -2.70 -25.87
N ALA A 398 -21.99 -2.86 -24.68
CA ALA A 398 -22.69 -3.38 -23.51
C ALA A 398 -23.86 -2.50 -23.08
N VAL A 399 -23.73 -1.16 -23.14
CA VAL A 399 -24.85 -0.25 -22.85
C VAL A 399 -26.00 -0.46 -23.83
N VAL A 400 -25.71 -0.58 -25.15
CA VAL A 400 -26.74 -0.82 -26.17
C VAL A 400 -27.51 -2.11 -25.89
N ASP A 401 -26.83 -3.16 -25.43
CA ASP A 401 -27.48 -4.43 -25.09
C ASP A 401 -28.33 -4.32 -23.82
N ILE A 402 -27.86 -3.60 -22.80
CA ILE A 402 -28.60 -3.36 -21.55
C ILE A 402 -29.87 -2.56 -21.77
N LEU A 403 -29.87 -1.60 -22.70
CA LEU A 403 -31.06 -0.80 -23.00
C LEU A 403 -32.25 -1.65 -23.49
N ARG A 404 -32.03 -2.93 -23.85
CA ARG A 404 -33.08 -3.92 -24.21
C ARG A 404 -33.48 -4.84 -23.06
N GLN A 405 -32.91 -4.66 -21.86
CA GLN A 405 -33.10 -5.54 -20.69
C GLN A 405 -34.08 -4.98 -19.64
N ASP A 406 -34.84 -3.92 -19.95
CA ASP A 406 -35.81 -3.27 -19.05
C ASP A 406 -35.18 -2.89 -17.67
N SER A 407 -33.92 -2.41 -17.69
CA SER A 407 -33.24 -1.99 -16.49
C SER A 407 -33.73 -0.63 -15.98
N ASN A 408 -33.83 -0.47 -14.67
CA ASN A 408 -34.14 0.84 -14.06
C ASN A 408 -32.83 1.65 -13.82
N ILE A 409 -31.79 0.94 -13.38
CA ILE A 409 -30.53 1.52 -12.96
C ILE A 409 -29.39 0.89 -13.76
N ILE A 410 -28.54 1.72 -14.33
CA ILE A 410 -27.35 1.28 -15.05
C ILE A 410 -26.11 1.87 -14.38
N LEU A 411 -25.11 1.02 -14.09
CA LEU A 411 -23.76 1.48 -13.78
C LEU A 411 -22.87 1.27 -15.00
N ILE A 412 -22.26 2.34 -15.49
CA ILE A 412 -21.14 2.31 -16.43
C ILE A 412 -19.87 2.53 -15.61
N GLY A 413 -19.07 1.48 -15.44
CA GLY A 413 -17.91 1.46 -14.52
C GLY A 413 -16.99 2.66 -14.69
N GLU A 414 -16.70 3.07 -15.92
CA GLU A 414 -15.92 4.27 -16.20
C GLU A 414 -16.27 4.91 -17.56
N THR A 415 -16.34 6.25 -17.57
CA THR A 415 -16.50 7.04 -18.80
C THR A 415 -15.21 7.78 -19.14
N ARG A 416 -14.46 7.23 -20.12
CA ARG A 416 -13.19 7.79 -20.59
C ARG A 416 -13.29 8.41 -21.99
N GLU A 417 -14.14 7.84 -22.83
CA GLU A 417 -14.22 8.08 -24.26
C GLU A 417 -15.54 8.75 -24.66
N PRO A 418 -15.57 9.57 -25.74
CA PRO A 418 -16.78 10.22 -26.22
C PRO A 418 -17.92 9.26 -26.52
N GLN A 419 -17.63 8.06 -27.04
CA GLN A 419 -18.65 7.05 -27.36
C GLN A 419 -19.37 6.57 -26.11
N THR A 420 -18.64 6.21 -25.06
CA THR A 420 -19.21 5.82 -23.77
C THR A 420 -20.03 6.96 -23.15
N ALA A 421 -19.52 8.20 -23.23
CA ALA A 421 -20.23 9.38 -22.73
C ALA A 421 -21.54 9.64 -23.47
N SER A 422 -21.57 9.44 -24.80
CA SER A 422 -22.78 9.54 -25.61
C SER A 422 -23.81 8.47 -25.21
N GLN A 423 -23.38 7.24 -24.93
CA GLN A 423 -24.29 6.18 -24.47
C GLN A 423 -24.84 6.44 -23.06
N LEU A 424 -24.04 7.06 -22.16
CA LEU A 424 -24.49 7.48 -20.83
C LEU A 424 -25.64 8.50 -20.95
N VAL A 425 -25.51 9.51 -21.82
CA VAL A 425 -26.57 10.48 -22.09
C VAL A 425 -27.80 9.80 -22.71
N ASN A 426 -27.58 8.92 -23.70
CA ASN A 426 -28.66 8.20 -24.37
C ASN A 426 -29.49 7.35 -23.38
N ALA A 427 -28.83 6.59 -22.52
CA ALA A 427 -29.52 5.80 -21.48
C ALA A 427 -30.34 6.69 -20.52
N SER A 428 -29.77 7.84 -20.13
CA SER A 428 -30.47 8.82 -19.30
C SER A 428 -31.71 9.41 -19.99
N ASN A 429 -31.63 9.72 -21.29
CA ASN A 429 -32.73 10.23 -22.10
C ASN A 429 -33.85 9.18 -22.29
N LEU A 430 -33.50 7.88 -22.28
CA LEU A 430 -34.44 6.77 -22.35
C LEU A 430 -35.12 6.46 -21.01
N GLY A 431 -34.76 7.16 -19.95
CA GLY A 431 -35.48 7.08 -18.67
C GLY A 431 -34.74 6.31 -17.58
N GLN A 432 -33.54 5.79 -17.81
CA GLN A 432 -32.74 5.12 -16.78
C GLN A 432 -32.04 6.13 -15.86
N LEU A 433 -31.83 5.74 -14.62
CA LEU A 433 -30.89 6.42 -13.73
C LEU A 433 -29.51 5.80 -13.92
N VAL A 434 -28.57 6.59 -14.45
CA VAL A 434 -27.25 6.10 -14.87
C VAL A 434 -26.17 6.61 -13.92
N PHE A 435 -25.40 5.70 -13.38
CA PHE A 435 -24.20 5.99 -12.61
C PHE A 435 -22.97 5.76 -13.47
N SER A 436 -21.97 6.63 -13.32
CA SER A 436 -20.66 6.37 -13.93
C SER A 436 -19.53 7.00 -13.13
N THR A 437 -18.30 6.51 -13.38
CA THR A 437 -17.13 7.14 -12.79
C THR A 437 -16.30 7.91 -13.81
N MET A 438 -15.60 8.93 -13.31
CA MET A 438 -14.61 9.70 -14.05
C MET A 438 -13.39 10.01 -13.19
N HIS A 439 -12.26 10.32 -13.84
CA HIS A 439 -11.05 10.82 -13.17
C HIS A 439 -10.96 12.34 -13.30
N THR A 440 -11.63 13.05 -12.40
CA THR A 440 -11.54 14.51 -12.23
C THR A 440 -11.41 14.84 -10.75
N ASN A 441 -10.89 16.03 -10.43
CA ASN A 441 -10.54 16.42 -9.06
C ASN A 441 -11.61 17.27 -8.35
N SER A 442 -12.64 17.71 -9.08
CA SER A 442 -13.74 18.52 -8.53
C SER A 442 -15.01 18.37 -9.39
N ALA A 443 -16.14 18.76 -8.83
CA ALA A 443 -17.42 18.74 -9.54
C ALA A 443 -17.44 19.69 -10.77
N PRO A 444 -16.95 20.94 -10.69
CA PRO A 444 -16.84 21.81 -11.88
C PRO A 444 -15.93 21.25 -12.98
N ALA A 445 -14.78 20.65 -12.60
CA ALA A 445 -13.88 20.00 -13.55
C ALA A 445 -14.52 18.81 -14.27
N THR A 446 -15.48 18.15 -13.63
CA THR A 446 -16.25 17.05 -14.23
C THR A 446 -17.13 17.57 -15.37
N VAL A 447 -17.89 18.64 -15.14
CA VAL A 447 -18.73 19.28 -16.19
C VAL A 447 -17.86 19.77 -17.34
N SER A 448 -16.75 20.46 -17.04
CA SER A 448 -15.81 20.92 -18.08
C SER A 448 -15.25 19.75 -18.91
N ARG A 449 -14.94 18.60 -18.29
CA ARG A 449 -14.48 17.42 -19.02
C ARG A 449 -15.56 16.82 -19.90
N MET A 450 -16.81 16.77 -19.43
CA MET A 450 -17.93 16.28 -20.23
C MET A 450 -18.11 17.11 -21.51
N THR A 451 -18.08 18.43 -21.41
CA THR A 451 -18.25 19.31 -22.55
C THR A 451 -17.03 19.32 -23.45
N SER A 452 -15.85 19.66 -22.90
CA SER A 452 -14.66 19.97 -23.71
C SER A 452 -13.92 18.72 -24.21
N SER A 453 -13.90 17.63 -23.44
CA SER A 453 -13.13 16.43 -23.80
C SER A 453 -13.99 15.29 -24.33
N LEU A 454 -15.21 15.13 -23.80
CA LEU A 454 -16.12 14.04 -24.17
C LEU A 454 -17.19 14.47 -25.17
N GLY A 455 -17.27 15.77 -25.50
CA GLY A 455 -18.13 16.30 -26.56
C GLY A 455 -19.62 16.29 -26.25
N ILE A 456 -20.01 16.21 -24.97
CA ILE A 456 -21.41 16.29 -24.58
C ILE A 456 -21.87 17.74 -24.64
N ASN A 457 -22.99 18.00 -25.28
CA ASN A 457 -23.51 19.34 -25.35
C ASN A 457 -24.08 19.84 -24.02
N GLU A 458 -24.10 21.15 -23.81
CA GLU A 458 -24.56 21.75 -22.57
C GLU A 458 -26.03 21.45 -22.28
N GLY A 459 -26.89 21.36 -23.31
CA GLY A 459 -28.30 21.02 -23.14
C GLY A 459 -28.50 19.65 -22.53
N ASP A 460 -27.76 18.63 -23.01
CA ASP A 460 -27.81 17.29 -22.43
C ASP A 460 -27.34 17.25 -20.98
N ILE A 461 -26.37 18.10 -20.62
CA ILE A 461 -25.92 18.21 -19.21
C ILE A 461 -27.01 18.86 -18.36
N ILE A 462 -27.58 19.98 -18.82
CA ILE A 462 -28.65 20.71 -18.13
C ILE A 462 -29.83 19.79 -17.84
N ASP A 463 -30.25 19.04 -18.86
CA ASP A 463 -31.44 18.20 -18.78
C ASP A 463 -31.23 16.91 -17.98
N ASN A 464 -30.05 16.33 -18.03
CA ASN A 464 -29.81 14.97 -17.51
C ASN A 464 -28.94 14.88 -16.26
N LEU A 465 -28.05 15.83 -15.99
CA LEU A 465 -27.14 15.72 -14.85
C LEU A 465 -27.89 15.98 -13.52
N ARG A 466 -27.92 14.99 -12.66
CA ARG A 466 -28.61 15.03 -11.34
C ARG A 466 -27.63 15.30 -10.21
N GLY A 467 -26.39 14.81 -10.32
CA GLY A 467 -25.41 15.06 -9.29
C GLY A 467 -24.01 14.64 -9.65
N ILE A 468 -23.07 15.23 -8.93
CA ILE A 468 -21.65 14.89 -8.99
C ILE A 468 -21.16 14.66 -7.57
N VAL A 469 -20.37 13.60 -7.41
CA VAL A 469 -19.64 13.31 -6.18
C VAL A 469 -18.16 13.28 -6.50
N SER A 470 -17.39 14.26 -6.05
CA SER A 470 -15.93 14.27 -6.21
C SER A 470 -15.27 13.86 -4.89
N GLN A 471 -14.60 12.71 -4.89
CA GLN A 471 -14.17 12.03 -3.66
C GLN A 471 -12.67 11.78 -3.63
N ARG A 472 -12.12 11.88 -2.42
CA ARG A 472 -10.78 11.41 -2.05
C ARG A 472 -10.80 10.67 -0.73
N LEU A 473 -9.80 9.81 -0.51
CA LEU A 473 -9.60 9.12 0.77
C LEU A 473 -8.42 9.75 1.53
N VAL A 474 -8.63 9.98 2.82
CA VAL A 474 -7.64 10.54 3.74
C VAL A 474 -7.40 9.56 4.88
N ARG A 475 -6.20 9.52 5.42
CA ARG A 475 -5.89 8.66 6.56
C ARG A 475 -6.72 9.06 7.79
N LYS A 476 -7.33 8.07 8.41
CA LYS A 476 -8.13 8.24 9.62
C LYS A 476 -7.24 8.24 10.85
N LEU A 477 -7.44 9.21 11.74
CA LEU A 477 -6.79 9.22 13.04
C LEU A 477 -7.09 7.94 13.82
N CYS A 478 -6.06 7.38 14.43
CA CYS A 478 -6.22 6.19 15.25
C CYS A 478 -7.06 6.51 16.49
N LYS A 479 -8.19 5.83 16.64
CA LYS A 479 -9.12 6.04 17.76
C LYS A 479 -8.54 5.73 19.14
N TYR A 480 -7.45 4.95 19.21
CA TYR A 480 -6.84 4.52 20.46
C TYR A 480 -5.77 5.49 20.99
N CYS A 481 -5.19 6.33 20.12
CA CYS A 481 -4.08 7.18 20.54
C CYS A 481 -4.21 8.65 20.12
N LYS A 482 -5.29 9.03 19.41
CA LYS A 482 -5.54 10.45 19.15
C LYS A 482 -5.79 11.19 20.45
N VAL A 483 -5.32 12.42 20.55
CA VAL A 483 -5.55 13.31 21.69
C VAL A 483 -6.16 14.62 21.20
N GLU A 484 -6.98 15.26 22.04
CA GLU A 484 -7.55 16.57 21.73
C GLU A 484 -6.44 17.60 21.52
N ASP A 485 -6.61 18.46 20.55
CA ASP A 485 -5.77 19.64 20.34
C ASP A 485 -6.36 20.87 21.03
N GLU A 486 -5.61 21.98 21.03
CA GLU A 486 -6.00 23.21 21.71
C GLU A 486 -7.19 23.93 21.03
N GLU A 487 -7.59 23.50 19.84
CA GLU A 487 -8.63 24.12 19.02
C GLU A 487 -9.91 23.27 18.94
N GLY A 488 -10.03 22.23 19.77
CA GLY A 488 -11.21 21.37 19.86
C GLY A 488 -11.29 20.31 18.78
N GLY A 489 -10.17 20.03 18.09
CA GLY A 489 -9.99 18.89 17.19
C GLY A 489 -9.10 17.83 17.82
N PHE A 490 -8.44 17.03 16.97
CA PHE A 490 -7.57 15.95 17.41
C PHE A 490 -6.26 15.92 16.64
N LYS A 491 -5.18 15.53 17.32
CA LYS A 491 -3.85 15.31 16.73
C LYS A 491 -3.41 13.87 16.87
N LYS A 492 -2.55 13.43 15.95
CA LYS A 492 -1.94 12.10 15.95
C LYS A 492 -0.91 11.97 17.08
N VAL A 493 -0.81 10.79 17.69
CA VAL A 493 0.24 10.47 18.65
C VAL A 493 1.02 9.24 18.17
N GLY A 494 0.38 8.11 18.06
CA GLY A 494 0.98 6.82 17.73
C GLY A 494 0.85 5.81 18.88
N CYS A 495 0.48 4.57 18.55
CA CYS A 495 0.39 3.44 19.48
C CYS A 495 0.62 2.12 18.74
N GLU A 496 0.71 1.02 19.46
CA GLU A 496 0.89 -0.32 18.86
C GLU A 496 -0.22 -0.67 17.86
N GLU A 497 -1.47 -0.27 18.14
CA GLU A 497 -2.63 -0.54 17.27
C GLU A 497 -2.56 0.13 15.89
N CYS A 498 -1.83 1.22 15.76
CA CYS A 498 -1.63 1.91 14.49
C CYS A 498 -0.17 1.85 14.01
N ASN A 499 0.61 0.91 14.50
CA ASN A 499 2.04 0.79 14.21
C ASN A 499 2.80 2.13 14.39
N HIS A 500 2.46 2.87 15.46
CA HIS A 500 3.01 4.16 15.84
C HIS A 500 2.84 5.30 14.82
N THR A 501 2.07 5.09 13.75
CA THR A 501 1.82 6.12 12.73
C THR A 501 0.85 7.20 13.18
N GLY A 502 0.02 6.91 14.19
CA GLY A 502 -1.10 7.75 14.62
C GLY A 502 -2.33 7.65 13.72
N PHE A 503 -2.28 6.83 12.66
CA PHE A 503 -3.38 6.64 11.70
C PHE A 503 -3.74 5.15 11.57
N LYS A 504 -5.03 4.88 11.37
CA LYS A 504 -5.55 3.53 11.10
C LYS A 504 -6.79 3.64 10.24
N ASP A 505 -6.78 2.97 9.08
CA ASP A 505 -7.79 3.08 8.03
C ASP A 505 -7.83 4.44 7.31
N ARG A 506 -8.83 4.64 6.46
CA ARG A 506 -9.07 5.87 5.70
C ARG A 506 -10.52 6.30 5.83
N VAL A 507 -10.77 7.61 5.68
CA VAL A 507 -12.12 8.18 5.60
C VAL A 507 -12.28 8.95 4.29
N PRO A 508 -13.49 8.98 3.71
CA PRO A 508 -13.75 9.77 2.53
C PRO A 508 -13.98 11.24 2.88
N ILE A 509 -13.43 12.09 2.02
CA ILE A 509 -13.82 13.49 1.89
C ILE A 509 -14.47 13.63 0.52
N ALA A 510 -15.72 14.09 0.48
CA ALA A 510 -16.45 14.22 -0.75
C ALA A 510 -17.07 15.61 -0.91
N GLU A 511 -16.80 16.22 -2.06
CA GLU A 511 -17.62 17.28 -2.62
C GLU A 511 -18.86 16.63 -3.24
N VAL A 512 -20.06 17.02 -2.82
CA VAL A 512 -21.32 16.42 -3.33
C VAL A 512 -22.26 17.54 -3.77
N VAL A 513 -22.61 17.54 -5.03
CA VAL A 513 -23.58 18.48 -5.59
C VAL A 513 -24.79 17.70 -6.09
N ARG A 514 -25.98 18.09 -5.64
CA ARG A 514 -27.24 17.66 -6.18
C ARG A 514 -27.88 18.80 -6.94
N PHE A 515 -28.14 18.62 -8.22
CA PHE A 515 -28.74 19.65 -9.07
C PHE A 515 -30.27 19.57 -9.06
N LYS A 516 -30.93 20.69 -9.32
CA LYS A 516 -32.35 20.72 -9.64
C LYS A 516 -32.57 20.14 -11.02
N ILE A 517 -33.71 19.52 -11.27
CA ILE A 517 -34.07 19.01 -12.60
C ILE A 517 -34.11 20.17 -13.60
N GLY A 518 -33.49 20.00 -14.76
CA GLY A 518 -33.33 21.06 -15.76
C GLY A 518 -32.29 22.14 -15.41
N HIS A 519 -31.43 21.89 -14.41
CA HIS A 519 -30.37 22.80 -13.96
C HIS A 519 -29.04 22.05 -13.76
N GLY A 520 -28.80 20.98 -14.49
CA GLY A 520 -27.56 20.21 -14.41
C GLY A 520 -26.35 21.12 -14.70
N GLY A 521 -25.34 21.09 -13.82
CA GLY A 521 -24.15 21.93 -13.96
C GLY A 521 -24.27 23.36 -13.40
N ASP A 522 -25.43 23.75 -12.88
CA ASP A 522 -25.62 25.05 -12.21
C ASP A 522 -25.12 24.97 -10.76
N PHE A 523 -23.87 25.40 -10.54
CA PHE A 523 -23.22 25.43 -9.23
C PHE A 523 -23.61 26.65 -8.39
N GLU A 524 -24.22 27.68 -8.99
CA GLU A 524 -24.66 28.87 -8.27
C GLU A 524 -25.98 28.63 -7.53
N ASN A 525 -26.83 27.73 -8.06
CA ASN A 525 -28.14 27.47 -7.50
C ASN A 525 -28.48 25.97 -7.42
N PRO A 526 -27.63 25.14 -6.80
CA PRO A 526 -27.86 23.72 -6.67
C PRO A 526 -29.08 23.43 -5.77
N ALA A 527 -29.58 22.21 -5.79
CA ALA A 527 -30.59 21.76 -4.82
C ALA A 527 -29.97 21.53 -3.45
N GLU A 528 -28.79 20.92 -3.41
CA GLU A 528 -27.99 20.68 -2.20
C GLU A 528 -26.50 20.68 -2.57
N TYR A 529 -25.64 21.18 -1.68
CA TYR A 529 -24.21 21.26 -1.93
C TYR A 529 -23.37 21.07 -0.65
N MET A 530 -22.66 19.96 -0.60
CA MET A 530 -21.58 19.73 0.36
C MET A 530 -20.25 20.12 -0.30
N THR A 531 -19.64 21.21 0.12
CA THR A 531 -18.32 21.63 -0.38
C THR A 531 -17.20 20.81 0.27
N VAL A 532 -16.03 20.76 -0.38
CA VAL A 532 -14.82 20.11 0.19
C VAL A 532 -14.49 20.68 1.56
N GLU A 533 -14.60 22.00 1.72
CA GLU A 533 -14.33 22.70 2.99
C GLU A 533 -15.27 22.22 4.11
N LYS A 534 -16.58 22.22 3.86
CA LYS A 534 -17.56 21.72 4.85
C LYS A 534 -17.31 20.26 5.22
N ALA A 535 -17.05 19.40 4.22
CA ALA A 535 -16.77 17.99 4.44
C ALA A 535 -15.49 17.78 5.27
N CYS A 536 -14.42 18.53 4.99
CA CYS A 536 -13.18 18.49 5.77
C CYS A 536 -13.40 18.94 7.22
N MET A 537 -14.09 20.06 7.42
CA MET A 537 -14.33 20.59 8.76
C MET A 537 -15.22 19.65 9.58
N ALA A 538 -16.24 19.03 8.98
CA ALA A 538 -17.05 18.03 9.66
C ALA A 538 -16.20 16.83 10.12
N GLN A 539 -15.35 16.27 9.26
CA GLN A 539 -14.47 15.14 9.59
C GLN A 539 -13.41 15.52 10.66
N TYR A 540 -12.92 16.77 10.62
CA TYR A 540 -12.00 17.29 11.63
C TYR A 540 -12.68 17.40 13.01
N HIS A 541 -13.88 17.98 13.09
CA HIS A 541 -14.63 18.10 14.34
C HIS A 541 -15.07 16.74 14.91
N GLU A 542 -15.32 15.75 14.06
CA GLU A 542 -15.55 14.37 14.49
C GLU A 542 -14.25 13.67 14.95
N GLY A 543 -13.11 14.33 14.80
CA GLY A 543 -11.81 13.81 15.20
C GLY A 543 -11.34 12.63 14.34
N LEU A 544 -11.72 12.62 13.06
CA LEU A 544 -11.35 11.58 12.13
C LEU A 544 -10.11 11.94 11.30
N ILE A 545 -9.84 13.22 11.09
CA ILE A 545 -8.65 13.73 10.40
C ILE A 545 -7.96 14.81 11.20
N THR A 546 -6.71 15.13 10.87
CA THR A 546 -5.99 16.24 11.52
C THR A 546 -6.37 17.58 10.90
N LYS A 547 -6.15 18.69 11.62
CA LYS A 547 -6.30 20.04 11.07
C LYS A 547 -5.39 20.28 9.87
N GLN A 548 -4.15 19.75 9.92
CA GLN A 548 -3.20 19.88 8.83
C GLN A 548 -3.71 19.20 7.56
N ASP A 549 -4.25 17.98 7.68
CA ASP A 549 -4.85 17.26 6.55
C ASP A 549 -6.03 18.06 5.96
N ALA A 550 -6.91 18.59 6.83
CA ALA A 550 -8.07 19.37 6.38
C ALA A 550 -7.64 20.62 5.60
N ILE A 551 -6.67 21.38 6.12
CA ILE A 551 -6.14 22.59 5.45
C ILE A 551 -5.48 22.25 4.10
N ALA A 552 -4.66 21.21 4.05
CA ALA A 552 -3.98 20.80 2.82
C ALA A 552 -5.01 20.41 1.73
N ILE A 553 -6.05 19.66 2.11
CA ILE A 553 -7.11 19.27 1.19
C ILE A 553 -7.88 20.48 0.66
N ILE A 554 -8.25 21.43 1.53
CA ILE A 554 -8.99 22.64 1.15
C ILE A 554 -8.16 23.49 0.19
N ARG A 555 -6.84 23.55 0.37
CA ARG A 555 -5.92 24.26 -0.52
C ARG A 555 -5.60 23.52 -1.81
N GLY A 556 -6.04 22.26 -1.95
CA GLY A 556 -5.71 21.41 -3.09
C GLY A 556 -4.27 20.91 -3.07
N GLU A 557 -3.62 20.94 -1.92
CA GLU A 557 -2.26 20.43 -1.71
C GLU A 557 -2.28 18.90 -1.63
N GLU A 558 -1.19 18.26 -2.06
CA GLU A 558 -1.01 16.83 -1.82
C GLU A 558 -0.64 16.56 -0.37
N LEU A 559 -1.22 15.49 0.19
CA LEU A 559 -0.88 15.03 1.53
C LEU A 559 0.40 14.19 1.46
N TRP A 560 1.54 14.84 1.68
CA TRP A 560 2.80 14.14 1.87
C TRP A 560 2.88 13.66 3.32
N TYR A 561 2.85 12.35 3.48
CA TYR A 561 2.97 11.73 4.80
C TYR A 561 4.43 11.27 4.98
N ASP A 562 5.18 12.01 5.78
CA ASP A 562 6.53 11.61 6.24
C ASP A 562 6.46 10.46 7.25
#